data_a937347e7c8f8c52930b5c287e1b94eb
#
_entry.id   a937347e7c8f8c52930b5c287e1b94eb
#
_cell.length_a   1.000
_cell.length_b   1.000
_cell.length_c   1.000
_cell.angle_alpha   90.00
_cell.angle_beta   90.00
_cell.angle_gamma   90.00
#
_symmetry.space_group_name_H-M   'P 1'
#
loop_
_entity.id
_entity.type
_entity.pdbx_description
1 polymer ?
#
loop_
_entity_poly.entity_id
_entity_poly.type
_entity_poly.pdbx_seq_one_letter_code
_entity_poly.pdbx_strand_id
1 'polypeptide(L)'
;MLRSTIGLVRRARDYARLPSTLKATQNRDRREGLGADPGIAWAVREGLAWLGRAQDASLTQDGGVARHYGLSHGWAASYPETTGYIIPTMLAHARLRNDDLLRDRARRMLDWLVRIQLSDGGFQGGMVNQTPVVPVTFNTGQILIGLAAGVSEFGDVYRGAMLAAADWLVGTQDANGCWSRYPTPFADRGEKAYETHVSWGLIEAERREPGRRYADAALRNVRWALTHQRRNGWFEHCCLGDPTRPLTHTIGYVLRGLLEVQSFYGDPSLLAAARRTADGLVTAIRHDGALPGKLKSDWRGVVPWSCLTGNVQIAHSLLILYDKTGCEAYRDAAYRLNSAVRRTMRTDDPDETRGAVKGSFPIDGDYGKFEYLNWATKFAIDSYTAEQQVRAR
;
A
#
# COMPACT_ATOMS: atom_id res chain seq x y z
N MET A 1 34.86 -15.15 1.20
CA MET A 1 34.59 -15.85 2.46
C MET A 1 34.48 -14.91 3.67
N LEU A 2 35.42 -13.99 3.97
CA LEU A 2 35.37 -13.12 5.16
C LEU A 2 34.06 -12.28 5.31
N ARG A 3 33.52 -11.67 4.25
CA ARG A 3 32.30 -10.87 4.34
C ARG A 3 31.04 -11.69 4.70
N SER A 4 31.00 -12.97 4.35
CA SER A 4 29.93 -13.91 4.69
C SER A 4 29.94 -14.29 6.17
N THR A 5 31.13 -14.50 6.74
CA THR A 5 31.31 -14.89 8.13
C THR A 5 30.98 -13.74 9.09
N ILE A 6 31.41 -12.51 8.78
CA ILE A 6 31.08 -11.31 9.56
C ILE A 6 29.58 -11.08 9.59
N GLY A 7 28.89 -11.29 8.45
CA GLY A 7 27.43 -11.20 8.37
C GLY A 7 26.70 -12.23 9.23
N LEU A 8 27.22 -13.46 9.32
CA LEU A 8 26.66 -14.53 10.15
C LEU A 8 26.82 -14.24 11.64
N VAL A 9 28.01 -13.83 12.05
CA VAL A 9 28.31 -13.49 13.47
C VAL A 9 27.45 -12.30 13.92
N ARG A 10 27.30 -11.26 13.08
CA ARG A 10 26.44 -10.12 13.37
C ARG A 10 24.98 -10.54 13.54
N ARG A 11 24.45 -11.37 12.63
CA ARG A 11 23.09 -11.90 12.73
C ARG A 11 22.87 -12.73 13.98
N ALA A 12 23.84 -13.60 14.35
CA ALA A 12 23.74 -14.41 15.57
C ALA A 12 23.69 -13.53 16.82
N ARG A 13 24.56 -12.50 16.89
CA ARG A 13 24.60 -11.55 18.00
C ARG A 13 23.30 -10.70 18.07
N ASP A 14 22.78 -10.23 16.93
CA ASP A 14 21.54 -9.48 16.88
C ASP A 14 20.36 -10.36 17.33
N TYR A 15 20.32 -11.63 16.87
CA TYR A 15 19.32 -12.60 17.32
C TYR A 15 19.41 -12.87 18.83
N ALA A 16 20.61 -13.04 19.39
CA ALA A 16 20.80 -13.32 20.83
C ALA A 16 20.19 -12.21 21.72
N ARG A 17 20.17 -10.96 21.22
CA ARG A 17 19.66 -9.77 21.92
C ARG A 17 18.15 -9.55 21.80
N LEU A 18 17.47 -10.29 20.91
CA LEU A 18 16.02 -10.14 20.74
C LEU A 18 15.27 -10.62 21.99
N PRO A 19 14.16 -9.94 22.36
CA PRO A 19 13.19 -10.46 23.32
C PRO A 19 12.66 -11.85 22.95
N SER A 20 12.24 -12.63 23.94
CA SER A 20 11.74 -14.00 23.71
C SER A 20 10.56 -14.07 22.76
N THR A 21 9.63 -13.12 22.85
CA THR A 21 8.46 -13.02 21.97
C THR A 21 8.84 -12.81 20.50
N LEU A 22 9.82 -11.95 20.23
CA LEU A 22 10.33 -11.71 18.88
C LEU A 22 11.04 -12.94 18.31
N LYS A 23 11.84 -13.62 19.17
CA LYS A 23 12.49 -14.89 18.81
C LYS A 23 11.47 -15.97 18.46
N ALA A 24 10.40 -16.08 19.23
CA ALA A 24 9.35 -17.07 19.01
C ALA A 24 8.71 -16.90 17.64
N THR A 25 8.26 -15.69 17.32
CA THR A 25 7.64 -15.37 16.02
C THR A 25 8.60 -15.55 14.85
N GLN A 26 9.85 -15.08 14.97
CA GLN A 26 10.86 -15.25 13.95
C GLN A 26 11.18 -16.74 13.70
N ASN A 27 11.33 -17.52 14.77
CA ASN A 27 11.60 -18.95 14.67
C ASN A 27 10.44 -19.71 14.05
N ARG A 28 9.21 -19.36 14.41
CA ARG A 28 8.00 -19.90 13.80
C ARG A 28 8.00 -19.67 12.29
N ASP A 29 8.14 -18.42 11.85
CA ASP A 29 8.17 -18.07 10.42
C ASP A 29 9.27 -18.80 9.65
N ARG A 30 10.46 -18.95 10.24
CA ARG A 30 11.61 -19.57 9.57
C ARG A 30 11.57 -21.09 9.55
N ARG A 31 11.01 -21.74 10.57
CA ARG A 31 10.97 -23.21 10.70
C ARG A 31 9.73 -23.80 10.03
N GLU A 32 8.57 -23.18 10.25
CA GLU A 32 7.31 -23.69 9.74
C GLU A 32 7.01 -23.18 8.32
N GLY A 33 7.59 -22.02 7.93
CA GLY A 33 7.32 -21.41 6.64
C GLY A 33 5.87 -20.95 6.52
N LEU A 34 5.33 -21.04 5.29
CA LEU A 34 3.94 -20.72 5.01
C LEU A 34 3.01 -21.80 5.59
N GLY A 35 2.03 -21.39 6.38
CA GLY A 35 1.03 -22.28 6.95
C GLY A 35 -0.07 -22.72 5.97
N ALA A 36 -1.15 -23.26 6.52
CA ALA A 36 -2.39 -23.48 5.77
C ALA A 36 -3.01 -22.14 5.35
N ASP A 37 -3.71 -22.11 4.20
CA ASP A 37 -4.49 -20.95 3.80
C ASP A 37 -5.77 -20.88 4.64
N PRO A 38 -6.01 -19.84 5.45
CA PRO A 38 -7.20 -19.73 6.29
C PRO A 38 -8.48 -19.42 5.49
N GLY A 39 -8.34 -19.20 4.19
CA GLY A 39 -9.42 -18.86 3.29
C GLY A 39 -9.72 -17.35 3.22
N ILE A 40 -10.27 -16.93 2.08
CA ILE A 40 -10.54 -15.52 1.76
C ILE A 40 -11.51 -14.91 2.77
N ALA A 41 -12.62 -15.60 3.05
CA ALA A 41 -13.67 -15.06 3.92
C ALA A 41 -13.17 -14.79 5.34
N TRP A 42 -12.34 -15.67 5.89
CA TRP A 42 -11.71 -15.48 7.19
C TRP A 42 -10.74 -14.30 7.16
N ALA A 43 -9.83 -14.26 6.17
CA ALA A 43 -8.81 -13.23 6.08
C ALA A 43 -9.40 -11.82 5.93
N VAL A 44 -10.46 -11.66 5.14
CA VAL A 44 -11.18 -10.38 4.99
C VAL A 44 -11.89 -9.99 6.28
N ARG A 45 -12.60 -10.92 6.93
CA ARG A 45 -13.33 -10.64 8.18
C ARG A 45 -12.38 -10.20 9.29
N GLU A 46 -11.34 -11.00 9.55
CA GLU A 46 -10.38 -10.72 10.61
C GLU A 46 -9.50 -9.49 10.28
N GLY A 47 -9.18 -9.27 9.01
CA GLY A 47 -8.47 -8.07 8.57
C GLY A 47 -9.26 -6.78 8.87
N LEU A 48 -10.56 -6.74 8.56
CA LEU A 48 -11.44 -5.61 8.90
C LEU A 48 -11.54 -5.41 10.41
N ALA A 49 -11.69 -6.50 11.17
CA ALA A 49 -11.72 -6.45 12.62
C ALA A 49 -10.42 -5.91 13.20
N TRP A 50 -9.27 -6.31 12.63
CA TRP A 50 -7.96 -5.81 13.05
C TRP A 50 -7.78 -4.31 12.74
N LEU A 51 -8.20 -3.83 11.57
CA LEU A 51 -8.18 -2.39 11.25
C LEU A 51 -9.05 -1.58 12.23
N GLY A 52 -10.19 -2.15 12.67
CA GLY A 52 -11.01 -1.56 13.72
C GLY A 52 -10.27 -1.47 15.04
N ARG A 53 -9.57 -2.54 15.49
CA ARG A 53 -8.72 -2.53 16.67
C ARG A 53 -7.58 -1.52 16.56
N ALA A 54 -6.95 -1.42 15.38
CA ALA A 54 -5.88 -0.46 15.11
C ALA A 54 -6.36 1.00 15.20
N GLN A 55 -7.63 1.28 14.88
CA GLN A 55 -8.24 2.59 15.09
C GLN A 55 -8.51 2.85 16.58
N ASP A 56 -9.09 1.88 17.29
CA ASP A 56 -9.50 2.04 18.70
C ASP A 56 -8.29 2.07 19.66
N ALA A 57 -7.23 1.33 19.33
CA ALA A 57 -6.02 1.20 20.16
C ALA A 57 -4.84 2.08 19.69
N SER A 58 -5.05 2.99 18.74
CA SER A 58 -4.02 3.95 18.35
C SER A 58 -3.49 4.69 19.58
N LEU A 59 -2.18 4.85 19.68
CA LEU A 59 -1.53 5.53 20.80
C LEU A 59 -2.05 6.96 21.02
N THR A 60 -2.50 7.62 19.94
CA THR A 60 -3.05 9.00 20.00
C THR A 60 -4.56 9.06 20.20
N GLN A 61 -5.29 7.96 20.03
CA GLN A 61 -6.75 7.85 20.26
C GLN A 61 -7.56 9.00 19.66
N ASP A 62 -7.18 9.45 18.47
CA ASP A 62 -7.66 10.67 17.82
C ASP A 62 -8.70 10.44 16.72
N GLY A 63 -8.98 9.18 16.39
CA GLY A 63 -9.88 8.76 15.31
C GLY A 63 -9.17 8.24 14.07
N GLY A 64 -7.86 8.46 13.94
CA GLY A 64 -7.01 7.84 12.93
C GLY A 64 -6.68 6.38 13.25
N VAL A 65 -6.04 5.70 12.30
CA VAL A 65 -5.64 4.30 12.45
C VAL A 65 -4.16 4.23 12.82
N ALA A 66 -3.82 3.44 13.86
CA ALA A 66 -2.43 3.18 14.25
C ALA A 66 -1.61 2.70 13.05
N ARG A 67 -0.41 3.26 12.88
CA ARG A 67 0.49 2.91 11.77
C ARG A 67 0.75 1.40 11.71
N HIS A 68 0.99 0.79 12.87
CA HIS A 68 1.31 -0.64 12.99
C HIS A 68 1.08 -1.12 14.43
N TYR A 69 1.09 -2.44 14.58
CA TYR A 69 1.38 -3.11 15.85
C TYR A 69 2.79 -3.69 15.81
N GLY A 70 3.66 -3.21 16.68
CA GLY A 70 5.03 -3.69 16.80
C GLY A 70 5.15 -4.71 17.93
N LEU A 71 5.77 -5.86 17.66
CA LEU A 71 5.93 -6.92 18.67
C LEU A 71 6.76 -6.50 19.88
N SER A 72 7.55 -5.44 19.78
CA SER A 72 8.40 -4.92 20.86
C SER A 72 7.81 -3.70 21.59
N HIS A 73 6.85 -2.98 20.99
CA HIS A 73 6.40 -1.69 21.50
C HIS A 73 4.88 -1.48 21.40
N GLY A 74 4.12 -2.47 20.89
CA GLY A 74 2.67 -2.39 20.83
C GLY A 74 2.15 -1.48 19.72
N TRP A 75 1.00 -0.87 19.94
CA TRP A 75 0.34 0.02 18.98
C TRP A 75 1.09 1.34 18.79
N ALA A 76 1.24 1.75 17.54
CA ALA A 76 1.82 3.03 17.17
C ALA A 76 0.77 4.16 17.21
N ALA A 77 1.22 5.41 17.04
CA ALA A 77 0.35 6.56 16.82
C ALA A 77 -0.37 6.46 15.47
N SER A 78 -1.44 7.23 15.31
CA SER A 78 -2.20 7.33 14.07
C SER A 78 -1.34 7.82 12.91
N TYR A 79 -1.58 7.24 11.72
CA TYR A 79 -0.84 7.54 10.51
C TYR A 79 -1.76 8.14 9.44
N PRO A 80 -1.64 9.45 9.14
CA PRO A 80 -2.54 10.15 8.24
C PRO A 80 -2.67 9.53 6.87
N GLU A 81 -1.54 9.27 6.21
CA GLU A 81 -1.45 8.68 4.88
C GLU A 81 -2.34 7.45 4.74
N THR A 82 -2.09 6.46 5.60
CA THR A 82 -2.74 5.16 5.45
C THR A 82 -4.18 5.16 5.94
N THR A 83 -4.50 5.99 6.93
CA THR A 83 -5.89 6.23 7.33
C THR A 83 -6.72 6.71 6.14
N GLY A 84 -6.15 7.58 5.28
CA GLY A 84 -6.82 8.08 4.08
C GLY A 84 -7.30 6.95 3.16
N TYR A 85 -6.43 6.08 2.72
CA TYR A 85 -6.84 5.03 1.78
C TYR A 85 -7.48 3.78 2.44
N ILE A 86 -7.51 3.68 3.79
CA ILE A 86 -8.33 2.67 4.49
C ILE A 86 -9.82 2.99 4.38
N ILE A 87 -10.20 4.27 4.34
CA ILE A 87 -11.58 4.73 4.27
C ILE A 87 -12.39 4.06 3.16
N PRO A 88 -11.97 4.07 1.87
CA PRO A 88 -12.74 3.41 0.81
C PRO A 88 -12.91 1.90 1.03
N THR A 89 -11.94 1.22 1.64
CA THR A 89 -12.07 -0.20 2.00
C THR A 89 -13.16 -0.42 3.04
N MET A 90 -13.17 0.40 4.12
CA MET A 90 -14.21 0.34 5.14
C MET A 90 -15.61 0.61 4.56
N LEU A 91 -15.75 1.65 3.73
CA LEU A 91 -17.03 2.02 3.10
C LEU A 91 -17.52 0.94 2.11
N ALA A 92 -16.62 0.35 1.33
CA ALA A 92 -16.98 -0.74 0.43
C ALA A 92 -17.53 -1.95 1.19
N HIS A 93 -16.88 -2.33 2.29
CA HIS A 93 -17.33 -3.45 3.13
C HIS A 93 -18.55 -3.09 3.99
N ALA A 94 -18.73 -1.84 4.42
CA ALA A 94 -19.94 -1.37 5.05
C ALA A 94 -21.17 -1.60 4.15
N ARG A 95 -21.06 -1.22 2.88
CA ARG A 95 -22.11 -1.44 1.87
C ARG A 95 -22.36 -2.92 1.58
N LEU A 96 -21.28 -3.70 1.35
CA LEU A 96 -21.39 -5.14 1.04
C LEU A 96 -22.03 -5.96 2.16
N ARG A 97 -21.88 -5.54 3.41
CA ARG A 97 -22.34 -6.28 4.60
C ARG A 97 -23.52 -5.64 5.30
N ASN A 98 -23.96 -4.46 4.83
CA ASN A 98 -24.90 -3.59 5.53
C ASN A 98 -24.46 -3.34 6.98
N ASP A 99 -23.20 -2.95 7.17
CA ASP A 99 -22.54 -2.81 8.46
C ASP A 99 -22.30 -1.32 8.79
N ASP A 100 -23.18 -0.77 9.61
CA ASP A 100 -23.11 0.62 10.06
C ASP A 100 -21.86 0.91 10.90
N LEU A 101 -21.32 -0.07 11.63
CA LEU A 101 -20.12 0.12 12.43
C LEU A 101 -18.90 0.44 11.53
N LEU A 102 -18.74 -0.26 10.42
CA LEU A 102 -17.67 0.03 9.45
C LEU A 102 -17.86 1.41 8.83
N ARG A 103 -19.10 1.81 8.55
CA ARG A 103 -19.43 3.13 8.03
C ARG A 103 -19.09 4.24 9.02
N ASP A 104 -19.44 4.08 10.30
CA ASP A 104 -19.12 5.04 11.37
C ASP A 104 -17.62 5.12 11.63
N ARG A 105 -16.88 4.00 11.53
CA ARG A 105 -15.43 4.00 11.61
C ARG A 105 -14.81 4.84 10.48
N ALA A 106 -15.27 4.68 9.26
CA ALA A 106 -14.82 5.49 8.13
C ALA A 106 -15.12 6.98 8.33
N ARG A 107 -16.31 7.32 8.88
CA ARG A 107 -16.67 8.70 9.21
C ARG A 107 -15.73 9.31 10.25
N ARG A 108 -15.43 8.59 11.32
CA ARG A 108 -14.46 9.06 12.34
C ARG A 108 -13.06 9.31 11.75
N MET A 109 -12.61 8.47 10.81
CA MET A 109 -11.36 8.69 10.06
C MET A 109 -11.40 9.97 9.24
N LEU A 110 -12.48 10.20 8.51
CA LEU A 110 -12.69 11.40 7.69
C LEU A 110 -12.71 12.67 8.55
N ASP A 111 -13.49 12.69 9.63
CA ASP A 111 -13.58 13.81 10.56
C ASP A 111 -12.21 14.13 11.17
N TRP A 112 -11.42 13.12 11.49
CA TRP A 112 -10.06 13.29 11.96
C TRP A 112 -9.15 13.89 10.89
N LEU A 113 -9.19 13.40 9.65
CA LEU A 113 -8.38 13.93 8.55
C LEU A 113 -8.69 15.41 8.28
N VAL A 114 -9.97 15.80 8.28
CA VAL A 114 -10.35 17.22 8.14
C VAL A 114 -9.73 18.08 9.24
N ARG A 115 -9.71 17.60 10.49
CA ARG A 115 -9.12 18.35 11.62
C ARG A 115 -7.61 18.55 11.52
N ILE A 116 -6.89 17.62 10.90
CA ILE A 116 -5.42 17.67 10.80
C ILE A 116 -4.93 18.21 9.46
N GLN A 117 -5.82 18.60 8.54
CA GLN A 117 -5.44 19.21 7.27
C GLN A 117 -4.70 20.52 7.54
N LEU A 118 -3.57 20.73 6.84
CA LEU A 118 -2.78 21.94 6.96
C LEU A 118 -3.51 23.10 6.25
N SER A 119 -3.21 24.34 6.67
CA SER A 119 -3.87 25.55 6.14
C SER A 119 -3.65 25.77 4.65
N ASP A 120 -2.59 25.19 4.09
CA ASP A 120 -2.31 25.21 2.64
C ASP A 120 -3.04 24.13 1.85
N GLY A 121 -3.76 23.22 2.52
CA GLY A 121 -4.50 22.10 1.91
C GLY A 121 -3.75 20.77 1.91
N GLY A 122 -2.44 20.77 2.15
CA GLY A 122 -1.62 19.56 2.24
C GLY A 122 -1.84 18.77 3.53
N PHE A 123 -1.18 17.60 3.62
CA PHE A 123 -1.18 16.76 4.81
C PHE A 123 0.25 16.38 5.21
N GLN A 124 0.49 16.29 6.52
CA GLN A 124 1.81 15.97 7.04
C GLN A 124 2.28 14.56 6.66
N GLY A 125 3.61 14.40 6.56
CA GLY A 125 4.28 13.11 6.49
C GLY A 125 4.52 12.49 7.86
N GLY A 126 4.68 11.17 7.90
CA GLY A 126 4.93 10.45 9.13
C GLY A 126 3.69 10.27 10.02
N MET A 127 3.89 9.81 11.25
CA MET A 127 2.82 9.69 12.24
C MET A 127 2.38 11.07 12.73
N VAL A 128 1.13 11.18 13.16
CA VAL A 128 0.51 12.48 13.53
C VAL A 128 1.24 13.22 14.64
N ASN A 129 1.94 12.52 15.52
CA ASN A 129 2.70 13.08 16.63
C ASN A 129 4.19 13.35 16.31
N GLN A 130 4.60 13.21 15.05
CA GLN A 130 5.98 13.49 14.63
C GLN A 130 6.19 14.96 14.29
N THR A 131 7.39 15.45 14.54
CA THR A 131 7.82 16.83 14.24
C THR A 131 9.11 16.79 13.41
N PRO A 132 9.34 17.75 12.51
CA PRO A 132 8.46 18.89 12.19
C PRO A 132 7.23 18.45 11.40
N VAL A 133 6.12 19.18 11.55
CA VAL A 133 4.91 19.02 10.75
C VAL A 133 5.15 19.68 9.40
N VAL A 134 5.33 18.88 8.36
CA VAL A 134 5.55 19.35 6.99
C VAL A 134 4.63 18.62 6.01
N PRO A 135 4.05 19.31 5.01
CA PRO A 135 3.24 18.66 4.01
C PRO A 135 4.08 17.69 3.16
N VAL A 136 3.46 16.59 2.73
CA VAL A 136 4.09 15.57 1.89
C VAL A 136 3.17 15.20 0.74
N THR A 137 3.70 15.23 -0.48
CA THR A 137 2.95 14.93 -1.72
C THR A 137 2.30 13.55 -1.65
N PHE A 138 3.07 12.52 -1.35
CA PHE A 138 2.56 11.16 -1.32
C PHE A 138 1.41 11.01 -0.31
N ASN A 139 1.60 11.51 0.91
CA ASN A 139 0.59 11.44 1.97
C ASN A 139 -0.70 12.17 1.58
N THR A 140 -0.58 13.38 1.02
CA THR A 140 -1.74 14.16 0.56
C THR A 140 -2.52 13.41 -0.53
N GLY A 141 -1.82 12.80 -1.49
CA GLY A 141 -2.46 12.01 -2.55
C GLY A 141 -3.20 10.78 -2.03
N GLN A 142 -2.64 10.09 -1.03
CA GLN A 142 -3.30 8.93 -0.43
C GLN A 142 -4.55 9.33 0.38
N ILE A 143 -4.48 10.43 1.10
CA ILE A 143 -5.60 10.97 1.87
C ILE A 143 -6.72 11.46 0.93
N LEU A 144 -6.37 12.04 -0.21
CA LEU A 144 -7.33 12.49 -1.22
C LEU A 144 -8.23 11.35 -1.71
N ILE A 145 -7.73 10.12 -1.82
CA ILE A 145 -8.56 8.94 -2.16
C ILE A 145 -9.66 8.75 -1.11
N GLY A 146 -9.33 8.89 0.16
CA GLY A 146 -10.29 8.78 1.27
C GLY A 146 -11.30 9.92 1.30
N LEU A 147 -10.84 11.16 1.11
CA LEU A 147 -11.72 12.34 1.07
C LEU A 147 -12.72 12.24 -0.09
N ALA A 148 -12.27 11.81 -1.29
CA ALA A 148 -13.15 11.59 -2.43
C ALA A 148 -14.19 10.48 -2.17
N ALA A 149 -13.81 9.41 -1.48
CA ALA A 149 -14.74 8.38 -1.03
C ALA A 149 -15.74 8.92 0.00
N GLY A 150 -15.28 9.82 0.90
CA GLY A 150 -16.12 10.52 1.87
C GLY A 150 -17.17 11.40 1.20
N VAL A 151 -16.79 12.16 0.18
CA VAL A 151 -17.74 12.96 -0.61
C VAL A 151 -18.79 12.07 -1.29
N SER A 152 -18.36 10.92 -1.81
CA SER A 152 -19.30 9.96 -2.43
C SER A 152 -20.31 9.37 -1.46
N GLU A 153 -19.93 9.14 -0.21
CA GLU A 153 -20.74 8.46 0.80
C GLU A 153 -21.58 9.43 1.64
N PHE A 154 -20.99 10.57 2.00
CA PHE A 154 -21.58 11.49 2.99
C PHE A 154 -21.90 12.88 2.43
N GLY A 155 -21.68 13.09 1.11
CA GLY A 155 -21.97 14.37 0.44
C GLY A 155 -20.95 15.46 0.75
N ASP A 156 -21.37 16.72 0.67
CA ASP A 156 -20.51 17.90 0.63
C ASP A 156 -19.70 18.19 1.92
N VAL A 157 -19.97 17.47 3.01
CA VAL A 157 -19.27 17.66 4.30
C VAL A 157 -17.75 17.61 4.15
N TYR A 158 -17.24 16.73 3.27
CA TYR A 158 -15.80 16.54 3.04
C TYR A 158 -15.29 17.20 1.75
N ARG A 159 -16.18 17.85 0.99
CA ARG A 159 -15.87 18.45 -0.31
C ARG A 159 -14.80 19.54 -0.19
N GLY A 160 -14.91 20.45 0.77
CA GLY A 160 -13.93 21.52 0.98
C GLY A 160 -12.51 21.00 1.22
N ALA A 161 -12.38 19.99 2.08
CA ALA A 161 -11.09 19.37 2.36
C ALA A 161 -10.52 18.60 1.15
N MET A 162 -11.37 17.91 0.39
CA MET A 162 -10.99 17.23 -0.85
C MET A 162 -10.46 18.22 -1.88
N LEU A 163 -11.16 19.33 -2.11
CA LEU A 163 -10.74 20.35 -3.07
C LEU A 163 -9.42 21.00 -2.67
N ALA A 164 -9.26 21.38 -1.40
CA ALA A 164 -8.03 21.97 -0.90
C ALA A 164 -6.82 21.03 -1.10
N ALA A 165 -6.98 19.73 -0.82
CA ALA A 165 -5.92 18.74 -1.06
C ALA A 165 -5.59 18.55 -2.54
N ALA A 166 -6.60 18.50 -3.41
CA ALA A 166 -6.40 18.35 -4.85
C ALA A 166 -5.74 19.60 -5.46
N ASP A 167 -6.21 20.80 -5.07
CA ASP A 167 -5.64 22.08 -5.51
C ASP A 167 -4.17 22.22 -5.05
N TRP A 168 -3.85 21.80 -3.82
CA TRP A 168 -2.48 21.78 -3.30
C TRP A 168 -1.58 20.86 -4.16
N LEU A 169 -2.04 19.65 -4.50
CA LEU A 169 -1.30 18.72 -5.36
C LEU A 169 -1.05 19.31 -6.75
N VAL A 170 -2.07 19.92 -7.37
CA VAL A 170 -1.93 20.57 -8.68
C VAL A 170 -0.96 21.76 -8.60
N GLY A 171 -1.09 22.61 -7.57
CA GLY A 171 -0.24 23.79 -7.38
C GLY A 171 1.22 23.45 -7.03
N THR A 172 1.47 22.26 -6.51
CA THR A 172 2.82 21.79 -6.17
C THR A 172 3.48 20.90 -7.23
N GLN A 173 2.74 20.53 -8.29
CA GLN A 173 3.30 19.73 -9.38
C GLN A 173 4.35 20.50 -10.15
N ASP A 174 5.49 19.86 -10.44
CA ASP A 174 6.56 20.45 -11.24
C ASP A 174 6.17 20.51 -12.73
N ALA A 175 6.82 21.39 -13.47
CA ALA A 175 6.50 21.64 -14.89
C ALA A 175 6.60 20.38 -15.77
N ASN A 176 7.48 19.44 -15.41
CA ASN A 176 7.64 18.16 -16.12
C ASN A 176 6.58 17.11 -15.73
N GLY A 177 5.73 17.40 -14.74
CA GLY A 177 4.66 16.50 -14.28
C GLY A 177 5.00 15.64 -13.08
N CYS A 178 6.24 15.67 -12.57
CA CYS A 178 6.55 14.98 -11.30
C CYS A 178 6.25 15.88 -10.08
N TRP A 179 6.55 15.37 -8.88
CA TRP A 179 6.57 16.11 -7.63
C TRP A 179 7.94 15.90 -6.96
N SER A 180 8.73 16.96 -6.81
CA SER A 180 10.05 16.88 -6.18
C SER A 180 10.17 17.68 -4.87
N ARG A 181 9.25 18.64 -4.65
CA ARG A 181 9.37 19.64 -3.59
C ARG A 181 9.02 19.15 -2.19
N TYR A 182 8.08 18.22 -2.06
CA TYR A 182 7.55 17.76 -0.78
C TYR A 182 7.68 16.23 -0.64
N PRO A 183 8.93 15.71 -0.57
CA PRO A 183 9.18 14.27 -0.50
C PRO A 183 8.76 13.70 0.86
N THR A 184 8.44 12.41 0.88
CA THR A 184 8.26 11.68 2.14
C THR A 184 9.58 11.63 2.93
N PRO A 185 9.55 11.71 4.28
CA PRO A 185 10.76 11.63 5.11
C PRO A 185 11.44 10.26 5.06
N PHE A 186 10.79 9.25 4.47
CA PHE A 186 11.31 7.88 4.34
C PHE A 186 12.04 7.62 3.02
N ALA A 187 12.14 8.62 2.13
CA ALA A 187 12.79 8.49 0.85
C ALA A 187 13.88 9.55 0.65
N ASP A 188 14.91 9.19 -0.12
CA ASP A 188 15.87 10.16 -0.61
C ASP A 188 15.17 11.22 -1.47
N ARG A 189 15.69 12.44 -1.45
CA ARG A 189 15.15 13.54 -2.27
C ARG A 189 15.26 13.22 -3.77
N GLY A 190 14.36 13.80 -4.55
CA GLY A 190 14.33 13.70 -6.00
C GLY A 190 13.03 13.09 -6.52
N GLU A 191 12.96 12.96 -7.81
CA GLU A 191 11.80 12.47 -8.56
C GLU A 191 11.49 11.00 -8.23
N LYS A 192 10.19 10.66 -8.09
CA LYS A 192 9.75 9.33 -7.71
C LYS A 192 8.61 8.82 -8.60
N ALA A 193 8.88 7.76 -9.36
CA ALA A 193 7.87 7.15 -10.23
C ALA A 193 6.69 6.56 -9.44
N TYR A 194 6.89 6.14 -8.19
CA TYR A 194 5.79 5.62 -7.36
C TYR A 194 4.74 6.67 -6.99
N GLU A 195 5.00 7.96 -7.21
CA GLU A 195 4.01 9.03 -7.04
C GLU A 195 2.90 9.00 -8.08
N THR A 196 2.97 8.12 -9.09
CA THR A 196 1.80 7.80 -9.91
C THR A 196 0.60 7.33 -9.07
N HIS A 197 0.82 6.83 -7.85
CA HIS A 197 -0.26 6.51 -6.92
C HIS A 197 -0.97 7.76 -6.37
N VAL A 198 -0.30 8.93 -6.34
CA VAL A 198 -0.91 10.25 -6.08
C VAL A 198 -1.89 10.61 -7.19
N SER A 199 -1.54 10.27 -8.44
CA SER A 199 -2.42 10.47 -9.59
C SER A 199 -3.78 9.76 -9.44
N TRP A 200 -3.83 8.62 -8.76
CA TRP A 200 -5.11 7.99 -8.42
C TRP A 200 -5.99 8.91 -7.56
N GLY A 201 -5.44 9.55 -6.53
CA GLY A 201 -6.19 10.51 -5.71
C GLY A 201 -6.78 11.64 -6.53
N LEU A 202 -6.01 12.20 -7.48
CA LEU A 202 -6.49 13.25 -8.39
C LEU A 202 -7.60 12.74 -9.33
N ILE A 203 -7.52 11.52 -9.83
CA ILE A 203 -8.59 10.89 -10.62
C ILE A 203 -9.88 10.74 -9.78
N GLU A 204 -9.76 10.32 -8.53
CA GLU A 204 -10.93 10.21 -7.65
C GLU A 204 -11.56 11.58 -7.37
N ALA A 205 -10.75 12.63 -7.17
CA ALA A 205 -11.25 14.00 -7.00
C ALA A 205 -11.94 14.51 -8.27
N GLU A 206 -11.37 14.26 -9.48
CA GLU A 206 -12.00 14.63 -10.76
C GLU A 206 -13.35 13.94 -10.97
N ARG A 207 -13.49 12.68 -10.55
CA ARG A 207 -14.77 11.95 -10.60
C ARG A 207 -15.85 12.58 -9.72
N ARG A 208 -15.46 13.27 -8.63
CA ARG A 208 -16.39 13.99 -7.74
C ARG A 208 -16.67 15.41 -8.19
N GLU A 209 -15.68 16.08 -8.80
CA GLU A 209 -15.72 17.46 -9.28
C GLU A 209 -15.25 17.54 -10.74
N PRO A 210 -16.06 17.09 -11.69
CA PRO A 210 -15.69 17.11 -13.11
C PRO A 210 -15.40 18.54 -13.61
N GLY A 211 -14.37 18.69 -14.45
CA GLY A 211 -13.98 19.95 -15.05
C GLY A 211 -12.98 20.78 -14.24
N ARG A 212 -12.51 20.27 -13.08
CA ARG A 212 -11.44 20.89 -12.29
C ARG A 212 -10.05 20.64 -12.87
N ARG A 213 -9.92 19.76 -13.87
CA ARG A 213 -8.67 19.39 -14.54
C ARG A 213 -7.65 18.69 -13.64
N TYR A 214 -8.09 18.08 -12.55
CA TYR A 214 -7.26 17.25 -11.69
C TYR A 214 -6.72 16.03 -12.45
N ALA A 215 -7.54 15.46 -13.32
CA ALA A 215 -7.16 14.37 -14.20
C ALA A 215 -6.02 14.75 -15.16
N ASP A 216 -5.97 16.01 -15.64
CA ASP A 216 -4.85 16.49 -16.48
C ASP A 216 -3.51 16.43 -15.73
N ALA A 217 -3.50 16.80 -14.44
CA ALA A 217 -2.31 16.71 -13.60
C ALA A 217 -1.90 15.24 -13.38
N ALA A 218 -2.88 14.37 -13.13
CA ALA A 218 -2.66 12.92 -13.02
C ALA A 218 -2.03 12.36 -14.31
N LEU A 219 -2.57 12.71 -15.46
CA LEU A 219 -2.06 12.25 -16.75
C LEU A 219 -0.64 12.77 -17.03
N ARG A 220 -0.35 14.05 -16.70
CA ARG A 220 1.03 14.59 -16.84
C ARG A 220 2.02 13.78 -16.01
N ASN A 221 1.67 13.43 -14.78
CA ASN A 221 2.55 12.63 -13.92
C ASN A 221 2.77 11.23 -14.48
N VAL A 222 1.73 10.54 -14.90
CA VAL A 222 1.86 9.22 -15.51
C VAL A 222 2.71 9.27 -16.79
N ARG A 223 2.50 10.28 -17.64
CA ARG A 223 3.31 10.46 -18.85
C ARG A 223 4.77 10.70 -18.52
N TRP A 224 5.06 11.53 -17.51
CA TRP A 224 6.41 11.69 -16.99
C TRP A 224 7.00 10.35 -16.52
N ALA A 225 6.27 9.58 -15.70
CA ALA A 225 6.74 8.27 -15.24
C ALA A 225 7.05 7.31 -16.42
N LEU A 226 6.24 7.34 -17.48
CA LEU A 226 6.44 6.51 -18.66
C LEU A 226 7.73 6.84 -19.43
N THR A 227 8.25 8.08 -19.36
CA THR A 227 9.57 8.41 -19.93
C THR A 227 10.71 7.65 -19.25
N HIS A 228 10.46 7.15 -18.03
CA HIS A 228 11.40 6.36 -17.22
C HIS A 228 11.09 4.85 -17.24
N GLN A 229 10.15 4.40 -18.06
CA GLN A 229 9.90 2.98 -18.24
C GLN A 229 10.82 2.37 -19.28
N ARG A 230 11.60 1.36 -18.89
CA ARG A 230 12.44 0.57 -19.79
C ARG A 230 11.60 -0.36 -20.67
N ARG A 231 12.18 -0.88 -21.75
CA ARG A 231 11.52 -1.79 -22.70
C ARG A 231 10.95 -3.06 -22.03
N ASN A 232 11.59 -3.54 -20.97
CA ASN A 232 11.13 -4.70 -20.19
C ASN A 232 10.08 -4.37 -19.11
N GLY A 233 9.54 -3.15 -19.10
CA GLY A 233 8.53 -2.71 -18.15
C GLY A 233 9.06 -2.20 -16.81
N TRP A 234 10.38 -2.22 -16.57
CA TRP A 234 10.98 -1.69 -15.37
C TRP A 234 10.91 -0.17 -15.32
N PHE A 235 10.49 0.40 -14.18
CA PHE A 235 10.53 1.83 -13.93
C PHE A 235 11.80 2.24 -13.19
N GLU A 236 12.50 3.23 -13.70
CA GLU A 236 13.53 3.96 -12.97
C GLU A 236 12.88 4.89 -11.94
N HIS A 237 13.67 5.45 -11.03
CA HIS A 237 13.16 6.32 -9.95
C HIS A 237 12.07 5.68 -9.06
N CYS A 238 11.93 4.35 -9.07
CA CYS A 238 10.92 3.62 -8.33
C CYS A 238 11.48 3.08 -7.00
N CYS A 239 12.07 3.94 -6.17
CA CYS A 239 12.68 3.53 -4.90
C CYS A 239 12.49 4.56 -3.80
N LEU A 240 12.59 4.12 -2.54
CA LEU A 240 12.71 5.02 -1.40
C LEU A 240 14.15 5.53 -1.24
N GLY A 241 15.14 4.64 -1.28
CA GLY A 241 16.55 4.97 -1.16
C GLY A 241 17.39 4.35 -2.28
N ASP A 242 17.55 3.02 -2.34
CA ASP A 242 18.44 2.35 -3.30
C ASP A 242 17.77 2.15 -4.68
N PRO A 243 18.14 2.92 -5.71
CA PRO A 243 17.53 2.83 -7.04
C PRO A 243 17.84 1.52 -7.77
N THR A 244 18.87 0.77 -7.35
CA THR A 244 19.25 -0.48 -8.00
C THR A 244 18.42 -1.68 -7.57
N ARG A 245 17.69 -1.56 -6.45
CA ARG A 245 16.88 -2.62 -5.85
C ARG A 245 15.70 -2.07 -5.02
N PRO A 246 14.72 -1.45 -5.69
CA PRO A 246 13.51 -0.97 -5.04
C PRO A 246 12.75 -2.09 -4.34
N LEU A 247 11.94 -1.71 -3.37
CA LEU A 247 10.96 -2.57 -2.75
C LEU A 247 9.84 -2.92 -3.75
N THR A 248 9.34 -4.14 -3.71
CA THR A 248 8.23 -4.56 -4.58
C THR A 248 6.97 -3.73 -4.34
N HIS A 249 6.76 -3.18 -3.15
CA HIS A 249 5.62 -2.34 -2.88
C HIS A 249 5.65 -0.99 -3.61
N THR A 250 6.82 -0.38 -3.82
CA THR A 250 6.92 0.85 -4.63
C THR A 250 6.60 0.59 -6.09
N ILE A 251 6.96 -0.59 -6.62
CA ILE A 251 6.56 -1.03 -7.97
C ILE A 251 5.04 -1.23 -8.03
N GLY A 252 4.43 -1.79 -6.98
CA GLY A 252 2.98 -1.92 -6.86
C GLY A 252 2.25 -0.57 -6.93
N TYR A 253 2.81 0.46 -6.32
CA TYR A 253 2.26 1.82 -6.41
C TYR A 253 2.29 2.37 -7.84
N VAL A 254 3.42 2.20 -8.56
CA VAL A 254 3.49 2.64 -9.96
C VAL A 254 2.44 1.94 -10.81
N LEU A 255 2.36 0.61 -10.71
CA LEU A 255 1.43 -0.17 -11.51
C LEU A 255 -0.03 0.21 -11.22
N ARG A 256 -0.39 0.40 -9.94
CA ARG A 256 -1.75 0.79 -9.56
C ARG A 256 -2.11 2.18 -10.07
N GLY A 257 -1.26 3.18 -9.85
CA GLY A 257 -1.52 4.55 -10.32
C GLY A 257 -1.69 4.62 -11.83
N LEU A 258 -0.86 3.90 -12.59
CA LEU A 258 -0.96 3.79 -14.03
C LEU A 258 -2.32 3.18 -14.48
N LEU A 259 -2.79 2.13 -13.80
CA LEU A 259 -4.06 1.47 -14.09
C LEU A 259 -5.26 2.36 -13.76
N GLU A 260 -5.20 3.16 -12.71
CA GLU A 260 -6.30 4.07 -12.36
C GLU A 260 -6.45 5.22 -13.37
N VAL A 261 -5.32 5.81 -13.80
CA VAL A 261 -5.35 6.82 -14.86
C VAL A 261 -5.79 6.20 -16.19
N GLN A 262 -5.33 4.98 -16.51
CA GLN A 262 -5.79 4.23 -17.68
C GLN A 262 -7.30 3.97 -17.65
N SER A 263 -7.84 3.62 -16.48
CA SER A 263 -9.28 3.37 -16.33
C SER A 263 -10.14 4.61 -16.54
N PHE A 264 -9.59 5.78 -16.27
CA PHE A 264 -10.28 7.07 -16.48
C PHE A 264 -10.27 7.50 -17.95
N TYR A 265 -9.09 7.42 -18.60
CA TYR A 265 -8.92 7.90 -19.97
C TYR A 265 -9.21 6.85 -21.05
N GLY A 266 -9.22 5.58 -20.74
CA GLY A 266 -9.34 4.49 -21.71
C GLY A 266 -8.13 4.35 -22.65
N ASP A 267 -6.99 5.00 -22.35
CA ASP A 267 -5.83 5.05 -23.24
C ASP A 267 -5.15 3.67 -23.34
N PRO A 268 -5.13 3.05 -24.55
CA PRO A 268 -4.53 1.74 -24.73
C PRO A 268 -3.00 1.74 -24.55
N SER A 269 -2.33 2.88 -24.72
CA SER A 269 -0.89 2.98 -24.51
C SER A 269 -0.50 2.82 -23.04
N LEU A 270 -1.33 3.35 -22.14
CA LEU A 270 -1.17 3.18 -20.69
C LEU A 270 -1.41 1.71 -20.30
N LEU A 271 -2.41 1.05 -20.90
CA LEU A 271 -2.65 -0.38 -20.67
C LEU A 271 -1.45 -1.22 -21.12
N ALA A 272 -0.90 -0.93 -22.32
CA ALA A 272 0.28 -1.61 -22.81
C ALA A 272 1.51 -1.43 -21.90
N ALA A 273 1.69 -0.24 -21.34
CA ALA A 273 2.75 0.03 -20.37
C ALA A 273 2.55 -0.74 -19.05
N ALA A 274 1.34 -0.78 -18.52
CA ALA A 274 1.00 -1.57 -17.33
C ALA A 274 1.26 -3.06 -17.55
N ARG A 275 0.87 -3.60 -18.71
CA ARG A 275 1.13 -5.00 -19.08
C ARG A 275 2.62 -5.33 -19.08
N ARG A 276 3.47 -4.48 -19.68
CA ARG A 276 4.93 -4.73 -19.69
C ARG A 276 5.50 -4.87 -18.27
N THR A 277 5.04 -4.04 -17.33
CA THR A 277 5.46 -4.14 -15.92
C THR A 277 4.91 -5.40 -15.26
N ALA A 278 3.64 -5.72 -15.49
CA ALA A 278 3.00 -6.91 -14.96
C ALA A 278 3.68 -8.19 -15.46
N ASP A 279 4.01 -8.27 -16.75
CA ASP A 279 4.72 -9.42 -17.34
C ASP A 279 6.07 -9.66 -16.64
N GLY A 280 6.83 -8.60 -16.39
CA GLY A 280 8.07 -8.69 -15.63
C GLY A 280 7.86 -9.17 -14.19
N LEU A 281 6.85 -8.65 -13.50
CA LEU A 281 6.51 -9.07 -12.13
C LEU A 281 6.08 -10.55 -12.07
N VAL A 282 5.31 -11.02 -13.04
CA VAL A 282 4.88 -12.43 -13.10
C VAL A 282 6.09 -13.37 -13.19
N THR A 283 7.12 -13.00 -13.96
CA THR A 283 8.36 -13.80 -14.05
C THR A 283 9.16 -13.83 -12.73
N ALA A 284 8.98 -12.84 -11.87
CA ALA A 284 9.69 -12.73 -10.59
C ALA A 284 9.03 -13.54 -9.46
N ILE A 285 7.82 -14.07 -9.65
CA ILE A 285 7.11 -14.84 -8.62
C ILE A 285 7.85 -16.15 -8.38
N ARG A 286 8.26 -16.37 -7.11
CA ARG A 286 8.95 -17.57 -6.68
C ARG A 286 8.04 -18.81 -6.69
N HIS A 287 8.66 -19.97 -6.51
CA HIS A 287 7.96 -21.25 -6.45
C HIS A 287 6.94 -21.33 -5.28
N ASP A 288 7.23 -20.66 -4.16
CA ASP A 288 6.34 -20.56 -3.00
C ASP A 288 5.10 -19.64 -3.24
N GLY A 289 4.99 -19.04 -4.41
CA GLY A 289 3.91 -18.15 -4.81
C GLY A 289 4.12 -16.69 -4.44
N ALA A 290 5.19 -16.33 -3.74
CA ALA A 290 5.45 -14.97 -3.31
C ALA A 290 6.50 -14.25 -4.17
N LEU A 291 6.47 -12.90 -4.16
CA LEU A 291 7.52 -12.07 -4.73
C LEU A 291 8.61 -11.80 -3.71
N PRO A 292 9.90 -11.74 -4.15
CA PRO A 292 10.97 -11.19 -3.32
C PRO A 292 10.65 -9.77 -2.86
N GLY A 293 11.09 -9.38 -1.66
CA GLY A 293 10.86 -8.05 -1.12
C GLY A 293 11.52 -6.93 -1.90
N LYS A 294 12.61 -7.23 -2.62
CA LYS A 294 13.35 -6.31 -3.50
C LYS A 294 13.71 -6.98 -4.81
N LEU A 295 13.62 -6.23 -5.90
CA LEU A 295 13.91 -6.69 -7.26
C LEU A 295 15.01 -5.82 -7.90
N LYS A 296 15.70 -6.36 -8.89
CA LYS A 296 16.57 -5.62 -9.83
C LYS A 296 15.84 -5.35 -11.15
N SER A 297 16.46 -4.52 -11.99
CA SER A 297 15.92 -4.11 -13.29
C SER A 297 15.75 -5.26 -14.31
N ASP A 298 16.29 -6.42 -14.04
CA ASP A 298 16.07 -7.65 -14.79
C ASP A 298 15.03 -8.59 -14.15
N TRP A 299 14.25 -8.05 -13.22
CA TRP A 299 13.20 -8.73 -12.46
C TRP A 299 13.68 -9.81 -11.48
N ARG A 300 14.98 -10.00 -11.31
CA ARG A 300 15.52 -10.96 -10.33
C ARG A 300 15.38 -10.46 -8.90
N GLY A 301 14.98 -11.35 -8.00
CA GLY A 301 14.96 -11.11 -6.57
C GLY A 301 16.37 -11.01 -5.98
N VAL A 302 16.54 -10.11 -5.00
CA VAL A 302 17.84 -9.85 -4.37
C VAL A 302 17.83 -10.01 -2.85
N VAL A 303 16.69 -10.38 -2.30
CA VAL A 303 16.51 -10.67 -0.87
C VAL A 303 15.71 -11.95 -0.69
N PRO A 304 15.97 -12.73 0.39
CA PRO A 304 15.25 -13.98 0.63
C PRO A 304 13.83 -13.79 1.22
N TRP A 305 13.57 -12.62 1.80
CA TRP A 305 12.28 -12.29 2.40
C TRP A 305 11.32 -11.65 1.37
N SER A 306 10.03 -11.69 1.67
CA SER A 306 8.97 -11.08 0.87
C SER A 306 8.45 -9.82 1.54
N CYS A 307 8.16 -8.77 0.77
CA CYS A 307 7.35 -7.63 1.19
C CYS A 307 5.87 -7.97 0.99
N LEU A 308 5.14 -8.23 2.09
CA LEU A 308 3.76 -8.70 1.96
C LEU A 308 2.82 -7.64 1.40
N THR A 309 3.06 -6.36 1.70
CA THR A 309 2.35 -5.23 1.07
C THR A 309 2.48 -5.27 -0.44
N GLY A 310 3.71 -5.39 -0.96
CA GLY A 310 3.95 -5.44 -2.41
C GLY A 310 3.27 -6.62 -3.07
N ASN A 311 3.25 -7.78 -2.42
CA ASN A 311 2.60 -8.98 -2.96
C ASN A 311 1.10 -8.75 -3.20
N VAL A 312 0.35 -8.22 -2.22
CA VAL A 312 -1.10 -8.02 -2.35
C VAL A 312 -1.47 -6.82 -3.23
N GLN A 313 -0.66 -5.76 -3.27
CA GLN A 313 -0.86 -4.64 -4.20
C GLN A 313 -0.70 -5.08 -5.65
N ILE A 314 0.34 -5.87 -5.92
CA ILE A 314 0.59 -6.42 -7.26
C ILE A 314 -0.49 -7.44 -7.62
N ALA A 315 -0.89 -8.32 -6.69
CA ALA A 315 -2.00 -9.25 -6.92
C ALA A 315 -3.29 -8.52 -7.32
N HIS A 316 -3.66 -7.45 -6.60
CA HIS A 316 -4.84 -6.66 -6.95
C HIS A 316 -4.71 -6.02 -8.34
N SER A 317 -3.56 -5.44 -8.66
CA SER A 317 -3.30 -4.85 -9.97
C SER A 317 -3.35 -5.89 -11.11
N LEU A 318 -2.89 -7.11 -10.86
CA LEU A 318 -3.00 -8.22 -11.80
C LEU A 318 -4.46 -8.66 -12.01
N LEU A 319 -5.31 -8.64 -10.97
CA LEU A 319 -6.75 -8.90 -11.14
C LEU A 319 -7.43 -7.81 -11.97
N ILE A 320 -7.07 -6.54 -11.78
CA ILE A 320 -7.55 -5.44 -12.64
C ILE A 320 -7.11 -5.66 -14.09
N LEU A 321 -5.88 -6.10 -14.32
CA LEU A 321 -5.41 -6.42 -15.67
C LEU A 321 -6.13 -7.63 -16.26
N TYR A 322 -6.41 -8.65 -15.47
CA TYR A 322 -7.23 -9.79 -15.93
C TYR A 322 -8.62 -9.32 -16.38
N ASP A 323 -9.29 -8.50 -15.59
CA ASP A 323 -10.61 -7.95 -15.96
C ASP A 323 -10.59 -7.15 -17.27
N LYS A 324 -9.48 -6.43 -17.54
CA LYS A 324 -9.32 -5.61 -18.75
C LYS A 324 -8.89 -6.40 -19.98
N THR A 325 -8.23 -7.56 -19.82
CA THR A 325 -7.54 -8.24 -20.92
C THR A 325 -7.97 -9.68 -21.13
N GLY A 326 -8.64 -10.30 -20.14
CA GLY A 326 -8.94 -11.73 -20.14
C GLY A 326 -7.70 -12.64 -19.99
N CYS A 327 -6.51 -12.09 -19.71
CA CYS A 327 -5.27 -12.86 -19.64
C CYS A 327 -5.22 -13.69 -18.35
N GLU A 328 -5.45 -14.99 -18.45
CA GLU A 328 -5.49 -15.93 -17.32
C GLU A 328 -4.19 -15.97 -16.51
N ALA A 329 -3.05 -15.75 -17.15
CA ALA A 329 -1.75 -15.71 -16.46
C ALA A 329 -1.72 -14.63 -15.34
N TYR A 330 -2.40 -13.51 -15.52
CA TYR A 330 -2.51 -12.48 -14.50
C TYR A 330 -3.40 -12.94 -13.34
N ARG A 331 -4.54 -13.58 -13.63
CA ARG A 331 -5.43 -14.16 -12.61
C ARG A 331 -4.69 -15.19 -11.75
N ASP A 332 -4.02 -16.14 -12.41
CA ASP A 332 -3.34 -17.25 -11.72
C ASP A 332 -2.15 -16.75 -10.89
N ALA A 333 -1.42 -15.76 -11.40
CA ALA A 333 -0.35 -15.09 -10.66
C ALA A 333 -0.89 -14.35 -9.43
N ALA A 334 -2.02 -13.64 -9.55
CA ALA A 334 -2.67 -12.96 -8.45
C ALA A 334 -3.14 -13.92 -7.36
N TYR A 335 -3.74 -15.06 -7.74
CA TYR A 335 -4.17 -16.10 -6.81
C TYR A 335 -3.01 -16.69 -6.01
N ARG A 336 -1.87 -16.92 -6.68
CA ARG A 336 -0.65 -17.42 -6.03
C ARG A 336 -0.12 -16.40 -5.01
N LEU A 337 -0.02 -15.13 -5.38
CA LEU A 337 0.45 -14.05 -4.50
C LEU A 337 -0.48 -13.89 -3.29
N ASN A 338 -1.78 -13.84 -3.50
CA ASN A 338 -2.77 -13.72 -2.45
C ASN A 338 -2.74 -14.92 -1.48
N SER A 339 -2.70 -16.14 -2.01
CA SER A 339 -2.59 -17.35 -1.20
C SER A 339 -1.29 -17.35 -0.38
N ALA A 340 -0.16 -16.97 -0.98
CA ALA A 340 1.10 -16.88 -0.25
C ALA A 340 1.01 -15.92 0.95
N VAL A 341 0.36 -14.75 0.79
CA VAL A 341 0.17 -13.80 1.90
C VAL A 341 -0.82 -14.32 2.93
N ARG A 342 -1.97 -14.88 2.54
CA ARG A 342 -2.92 -15.49 3.50
C ARG A 342 -2.28 -16.58 4.35
N ARG A 343 -1.40 -17.39 3.76
CA ARG A 343 -0.68 -18.45 4.45
C ARG A 343 0.35 -17.95 5.48
N THR A 344 0.63 -16.63 5.53
CA THR A 344 1.41 -16.01 6.63
C THR A 344 0.55 -15.63 7.82
N MET A 345 -0.78 -15.59 7.65
CA MET A 345 -1.75 -15.25 8.70
C MET A 345 -2.08 -16.52 9.48
N ARG A 346 -2.19 -16.40 10.80
CA ARG A 346 -2.49 -17.54 11.69
C ARG A 346 -3.82 -17.33 12.38
N THR A 347 -4.62 -18.38 12.45
CA THR A 347 -5.94 -18.33 13.09
C THR A 347 -5.85 -18.37 14.61
N ASP A 348 -4.74 -18.85 15.15
CA ASP A 348 -4.41 -18.96 16.57
C ASP A 348 -3.58 -17.80 17.12
N ASP A 349 -3.30 -16.78 16.30
CA ASP A 349 -2.60 -15.57 16.75
C ASP A 349 -3.47 -14.80 17.78
N PRO A 350 -2.82 -14.10 18.75
CA PRO A 350 -3.53 -13.28 19.73
C PRO A 350 -4.24 -12.09 19.05
N ASP A 351 -5.19 -11.48 19.76
CA ASP A 351 -6.07 -10.44 19.23
C ASP A 351 -5.32 -9.26 18.61
N GLU A 352 -4.16 -8.89 19.17
CA GLU A 352 -3.35 -7.79 18.69
C GLU A 352 -2.79 -8.03 17.29
N THR A 353 -2.68 -9.29 16.87
CA THR A 353 -2.07 -9.65 15.57
C THR A 353 -3.00 -10.50 14.70
N ARG A 354 -4.09 -11.06 15.26
CA ARG A 354 -5.04 -11.86 14.49
C ARG A 354 -5.72 -11.04 13.41
N GLY A 355 -5.61 -11.50 12.16
CA GLY A 355 -6.15 -10.83 10.98
C GLY A 355 -5.21 -9.77 10.38
N ALA A 356 -4.11 -9.45 11.04
CA ALA A 356 -3.12 -8.51 10.54
C ALA A 356 -2.14 -9.14 9.54
N VAL A 357 -1.61 -8.31 8.66
CA VAL A 357 -0.55 -8.70 7.73
C VAL A 357 0.79 -8.11 8.16
N LYS A 358 1.80 -8.97 8.26
CA LYS A 358 3.18 -8.59 8.58
C LYS A 358 3.75 -7.68 7.49
N GLY A 359 4.72 -6.84 7.83
CA GLY A 359 5.46 -6.07 6.83
C GLY A 359 6.27 -6.98 5.89
N SER A 360 6.98 -7.93 6.47
CA SER A 360 7.80 -8.91 5.74
C SER A 360 7.48 -10.35 6.14
N PHE A 361 7.82 -11.30 5.27
CA PHE A 361 7.86 -12.71 5.62
C PHE A 361 9.19 -13.33 5.15
N PRO A 362 9.97 -13.96 6.06
CA PRO A 362 9.79 -13.99 7.52
C PRO A 362 9.75 -12.58 8.14
N ILE A 363 9.16 -12.46 9.34
CA ILE A 363 8.83 -11.16 9.99
C ILE A 363 10.06 -10.27 10.27
N ASP A 364 11.25 -10.83 10.25
CA ASP A 364 12.52 -10.13 10.44
C ASP A 364 13.13 -9.56 9.14
N GLY A 365 12.40 -9.59 8.02
CA GLY A 365 12.79 -8.88 6.79
C GLY A 365 12.86 -7.36 6.99
N ASP A 366 13.55 -6.65 6.08
CA ASP A 366 13.87 -5.23 6.26
C ASP A 366 12.71 -4.26 5.94
N TYR A 367 11.49 -4.75 5.81
CA TYR A 367 10.31 -3.91 5.60
C TYR A 367 9.26 -4.18 6.68
N GLY A 368 9.02 -3.21 7.56
CA GLY A 368 8.16 -3.41 8.73
C GLY A 368 8.67 -4.56 9.60
N LYS A 369 9.94 -4.49 9.98
CA LYS A 369 10.62 -5.54 10.74
C LYS A 369 9.98 -5.72 12.11
N PHE A 370 9.43 -6.91 12.38
CA PHE A 370 8.67 -7.24 13.58
C PHE A 370 7.39 -6.39 13.75
N GLU A 371 6.82 -5.90 12.64
CA GLU A 371 5.61 -5.08 12.63
C GLU A 371 4.51 -5.75 11.80
N TYR A 372 3.26 -5.54 12.23
CA TYR A 372 2.03 -5.80 11.49
C TYR A 372 1.47 -4.44 11.02
N LEU A 373 1.31 -4.28 9.71
CA LEU A 373 1.12 -2.97 9.09
C LEU A 373 -0.34 -2.75 8.69
N ASN A 374 -0.89 -1.59 8.99
CA ASN A 374 -2.27 -1.27 8.65
C ASN A 374 -2.50 -1.27 7.12
N TRP A 375 -1.54 -0.75 6.36
CA TRP A 375 -1.64 -0.73 4.89
C TRP A 375 -1.43 -2.11 4.25
N ALA A 376 -0.59 -2.97 4.82
CA ALA A 376 -0.47 -4.34 4.33
C ALA A 376 -1.80 -5.09 4.50
N THR A 377 -2.45 -4.92 5.66
CA THR A 377 -3.76 -5.49 5.95
C THR A 377 -4.85 -4.92 5.04
N LYS A 378 -4.87 -3.59 4.84
CA LYS A 378 -5.81 -2.93 3.94
C LYS A 378 -5.70 -3.43 2.51
N PHE A 379 -4.49 -3.45 1.95
CA PHE A 379 -4.29 -3.91 0.57
C PHE A 379 -4.56 -5.41 0.40
N ALA A 380 -4.35 -6.21 1.45
CA ALA A 380 -4.74 -7.60 1.47
C ALA A 380 -6.26 -7.78 1.40
N ILE A 381 -7.03 -7.02 2.20
CA ILE A 381 -8.49 -7.03 2.15
C ILE A 381 -9.00 -6.70 0.74
N ASP A 382 -8.48 -5.63 0.13
CA ASP A 382 -8.88 -5.21 -1.22
C ASP A 382 -8.58 -6.31 -2.26
N SER A 383 -7.38 -6.87 -2.22
CA SER A 383 -6.95 -7.90 -3.16
C SER A 383 -7.74 -9.20 -3.00
N TYR A 384 -8.02 -9.59 -1.76
CA TYR A 384 -8.82 -10.80 -1.47
C TYR A 384 -10.29 -10.62 -1.89
N THR A 385 -10.84 -9.42 -1.70
CA THR A 385 -12.20 -9.09 -2.15
C THR A 385 -12.28 -9.14 -3.68
N ALA A 386 -11.29 -8.59 -4.38
CA ALA A 386 -11.21 -8.69 -5.84
C ALA A 386 -11.06 -10.15 -6.31
N GLU A 387 -10.22 -10.94 -5.63
CA GLU A 387 -10.11 -12.39 -5.91
C GLU A 387 -11.45 -13.10 -5.74
N GLN A 388 -12.18 -12.81 -4.66
CA GLN A 388 -13.49 -13.40 -4.40
C GLN A 388 -14.49 -13.06 -5.50
N GLN A 389 -14.50 -11.81 -5.97
CA GLN A 389 -15.36 -11.38 -7.07
C GLN A 389 -15.03 -12.08 -8.39
N VAL A 390 -13.74 -12.24 -8.71
CA VAL A 390 -13.34 -12.97 -9.92
C VAL A 390 -13.71 -14.46 -9.84
N ARG A 391 -13.58 -15.10 -8.66
CA ARG A 391 -13.96 -16.51 -8.46
C ARG A 391 -15.46 -16.75 -8.52
N ALA A 392 -16.28 -15.73 -8.30
CA ALA A 392 -17.75 -15.83 -8.30
C ALA A 392 -18.37 -15.67 -9.70
N ARG A 393 -17.56 -15.29 -10.71
CA ARG A 393 -17.94 -15.20 -12.13
C ARG A 393 -17.77 -16.55 -12.83
#